data_ef2a2699877ffa48e321ae6891d848d3
#
_entry.id   ef2a2699877ffa48e321ae6891d848d3
#
_cell.length_a   1.000
_cell.length_b   1.000
_cell.length_c   1.000
_cell.angle_alpha   90.00
_cell.angle_beta   90.00
_cell.angle_gamma   90.00
#
_symmetry.space_group_name_H-M   'P 1'
#
loop_
_entity.id
_entity.type
_entity.pdbx_description
1 polymer ?
#
loop_
_entity_poly.entity_id
_entity_poly.type
_entity_poly.pdbx_seq_one_letter_code
_entity_poly.pdbx_strand_id
1 'polypeptide(L)'
;MNRAIGLTVLAATALAGCTAIPQVAQRGPVAAPAPLYAYAPAYTPQATPTGRACLADLGARRAAFTPIPDQYYGAGCATINSVKLAALSGDSATFGLTNMGPVTCDMADRFAGWARFGVDRAARQVLGSPLVKIETMGSYNCRNVAGTDRRSAHAQANAIDVSGFVLADGRRITVLGNWTQGTPAERQFLRLVATSACKRFGTVLGPEYNPAHRNHFHVEASGNAFCR
;
A
#
# COMPACT_ATOMS: atom_id res chain seq x y z
N MET A 1 30.51 78.54 -62.76
CA MET A 1 29.06 78.43 -62.56
C MET A 1 28.83 77.90 -61.17
N ASN A 2 28.68 78.79 -60.20
CA ASN A 2 28.55 78.46 -58.77
C ASN A 2 27.07 78.40 -58.38
N ARG A 3 26.67 77.38 -57.65
CA ARG A 3 25.44 77.35 -56.90
C ARG A 3 25.76 77.09 -55.46
N ALA A 4 25.51 78.07 -54.63
CA ALA A 4 25.53 77.99 -53.17
C ALA A 4 24.26 77.32 -52.68
N ILE A 5 24.42 76.38 -51.79
CA ILE A 5 23.35 75.70 -51.05
C ILE A 5 23.34 76.22 -49.64
N GLY A 6 22.24 76.91 -49.27
CA GLY A 6 22.09 77.46 -47.92
C GLY A 6 21.71 76.38 -46.93
N LEU A 7 22.35 76.44 -45.76
CA LEU A 7 22.13 75.50 -44.63
C LEU A 7 21.14 76.14 -43.65
N THR A 8 19.92 75.64 -43.56
CA THR A 8 18.91 76.06 -42.58
C THR A 8 19.06 75.25 -41.32
N VAL A 9 19.40 75.92 -40.21
CA VAL A 9 19.47 75.31 -38.88
C VAL A 9 18.09 75.38 -38.24
N LEU A 10 17.49 74.20 -38.01
CA LEU A 10 16.29 74.07 -37.16
C LEU A 10 16.70 73.86 -35.73
N ALA A 11 16.31 74.77 -34.85
CA ALA A 11 16.47 74.62 -33.42
C ALA A 11 15.30 73.75 -32.87
N ALA A 12 15.60 72.63 -32.32
CA ALA A 12 14.63 71.74 -31.64
C ALA A 12 14.63 72.10 -30.14
N THR A 13 13.51 72.64 -29.65
CA THR A 13 13.25 72.84 -28.21
C THR A 13 12.79 71.53 -27.58
N ALA A 14 13.58 70.94 -26.70
CA ALA A 14 13.20 69.80 -25.90
C ALA A 14 12.36 70.22 -24.69
N LEU A 15 11.08 69.81 -24.66
CA LEU A 15 10.23 69.91 -23.47
C LEU A 15 10.51 68.72 -22.57
N ALA A 16 11.17 68.94 -21.43
CA ALA A 16 11.34 67.99 -20.36
C ALA A 16 10.04 67.88 -19.52
N GLY A 17 9.19 66.93 -19.86
CA GLY A 17 8.03 66.57 -19.04
C GLY A 17 8.44 65.59 -17.92
N CYS A 18 8.48 66.03 -16.66
CA CYS A 18 8.62 65.16 -15.49
C CYS A 18 7.31 64.41 -15.29
N THR A 19 7.22 63.15 -15.74
CA THR A 19 6.17 62.22 -15.31
C THR A 19 6.61 61.56 -14.03
N ALA A 20 6.06 62.00 -12.89
CA ALA A 20 6.17 61.29 -11.63
C ALA A 20 5.33 59.99 -11.72
N ILE A 21 5.99 58.89 -11.87
CA ILE A 21 5.35 57.54 -11.76
C ILE A 21 5.10 57.30 -10.28
N PRO A 22 3.83 57.08 -9.82
CA PRO A 22 3.59 56.73 -8.44
C PRO A 22 4.27 55.36 -8.15
N GLN A 23 5.19 55.34 -7.23
CA GLN A 23 5.76 54.05 -6.75
C GLN A 23 4.66 53.28 -6.07
N VAL A 24 4.22 52.17 -6.71
CA VAL A 24 3.40 51.15 -6.07
C VAL A 24 4.24 50.57 -4.95
N ALA A 25 3.80 50.76 -3.69
CA ALA A 25 4.45 50.16 -2.53
C ALA A 25 4.56 48.66 -2.77
N GLN A 26 5.76 48.13 -2.90
CA GLN A 26 6.01 46.71 -2.95
C GLN A 26 5.53 46.12 -1.62
N ARG A 27 4.39 45.42 -1.65
CA ARG A 27 3.96 44.55 -0.56
C ARG A 27 5.09 43.52 -0.38
N GLY A 28 5.72 43.50 0.76
CA GLY A 28 6.67 42.47 1.12
C GLY A 28 6.05 41.07 0.90
N PRO A 29 6.87 40.02 0.75
CA PRO A 29 6.37 38.69 0.53
C PRO A 29 5.35 38.35 1.62
N VAL A 30 4.10 38.11 1.21
CA VAL A 30 3.07 37.57 2.10
C VAL A 30 3.57 36.20 2.49
N ALA A 31 3.87 36.03 3.79
CA ALA A 31 4.25 34.72 4.32
C ALA A 31 3.15 33.73 3.91
N ALA A 32 3.55 32.67 3.22
CA ALA A 32 2.62 31.60 2.88
C ALA A 32 1.92 31.13 4.17
N PRO A 33 0.60 30.96 4.19
CA PRO A 33 -0.06 30.42 5.37
C PRO A 33 0.59 29.11 5.71
N ALA A 34 1.05 28.95 6.99
CA ALA A 34 1.59 27.69 7.47
C ALA A 34 0.57 26.59 7.17
N PRO A 35 0.99 25.41 6.64
CA PRO A 35 0.06 24.34 6.35
C PRO A 35 -0.67 23.98 7.64
N LEU A 36 -1.99 24.05 7.65
CA LEU A 36 -2.88 23.78 8.80
C LEU A 36 -2.74 22.36 9.35
N TYR A 37 -1.92 21.52 8.72
CA TYR A 37 -1.69 20.10 9.07
C TYR A 37 -0.33 19.82 9.70
N ALA A 38 0.46 20.85 10.05
CA ALA A 38 1.84 20.66 10.54
C ALA A 38 1.93 20.11 11.97
N TYR A 39 0.82 19.90 12.70
CA TYR A 39 0.85 19.51 14.11
C TYR A 39 -0.25 18.53 14.54
N ALA A 40 -0.60 17.54 13.73
CA ALA A 40 -1.23 16.37 14.32
C ALA A 40 -0.09 15.49 14.88
N PRO A 41 -0.03 15.21 16.20
CA PRO A 41 0.93 14.24 16.71
C PRO A 41 0.74 12.93 15.96
N ALA A 42 1.83 12.33 15.47
CA ALA A 42 1.79 11.07 14.76
C ALA A 42 1.22 10.02 15.73
N TYR A 43 -0.06 9.70 15.53
CA TYR A 43 -0.74 8.69 16.32
C TYR A 43 -0.22 7.32 15.89
N THR A 44 0.15 6.47 16.84
CA THR A 44 0.65 5.11 16.56
C THR A 44 -0.30 4.09 17.16
N PRO A 45 -0.31 2.83 16.70
CA PRO A 45 -1.14 1.77 17.30
C PRO A 45 -0.94 1.61 18.80
N GLN A 46 0.23 1.97 19.34
CA GLN A 46 0.51 1.94 20.77
C GLN A 46 -0.31 2.96 21.58
N ALA A 47 -0.88 3.97 20.96
CA ALA A 47 -1.63 5.02 21.66
C ALA A 47 -2.99 4.54 22.20
N THR A 48 -3.60 3.51 21.59
CA THR A 48 -4.89 2.98 22.03
C THR A 48 -4.76 1.64 22.76
N PRO A 49 -5.67 1.31 23.71
CA PRO A 49 -5.70 -0.02 24.33
C PRO A 49 -5.84 -1.15 23.30
N THR A 50 -6.72 -0.99 22.32
CA THR A 50 -6.95 -1.97 21.25
C THR A 50 -5.70 -2.15 20.38
N GLY A 51 -5.01 -1.05 20.03
CA GLY A 51 -3.76 -1.12 19.28
C GLY A 51 -2.68 -1.85 20.06
N ARG A 52 -2.51 -1.56 21.36
CA ARG A 52 -1.54 -2.27 22.21
C ARG A 52 -1.84 -3.77 22.32
N ALA A 53 -3.11 -4.15 22.50
CA ALA A 53 -3.51 -5.55 22.53
C ALA A 53 -3.16 -6.26 21.22
N CYS A 54 -3.49 -5.67 20.08
CA CYS A 54 -3.15 -6.23 18.77
C CYS A 54 -1.63 -6.40 18.56
N LEU A 55 -0.81 -5.43 18.98
CA LEU A 55 0.65 -5.55 18.89
C LEU A 55 1.18 -6.67 19.79
N ALA A 56 0.58 -6.86 20.97
CA ALA A 56 0.93 -7.97 21.87
C ALA A 56 0.58 -9.31 21.24
N ASP A 57 -0.58 -9.45 20.60
CA ASP A 57 -1.00 -10.66 19.90
C ASP A 57 -0.07 -10.99 18.73
N LEU A 58 0.33 -10.00 17.93
CA LEU A 58 1.35 -10.18 16.87
C LEU A 58 2.69 -10.65 17.46
N GLY A 59 3.12 -10.08 18.59
CA GLY A 59 4.31 -10.50 19.30
C GLY A 59 4.21 -11.95 19.81
N ALA A 60 3.06 -12.33 20.36
CA ALA A 60 2.80 -13.70 20.81
C ALA A 60 2.82 -14.70 19.63
N ARG A 61 2.46 -14.28 18.41
CA ARG A 61 2.63 -15.08 17.19
C ARG A 61 4.04 -15.11 16.67
N ARG A 62 4.99 -14.42 17.32
CA ARG A 62 6.40 -14.28 16.90
C ARG A 62 6.52 -13.70 15.49
N ALA A 63 5.66 -12.78 15.12
CA ALA A 63 5.79 -12.01 13.89
C ALA A 63 6.91 -10.96 14.05
N ALA A 64 7.71 -10.76 13.00
CA ALA A 64 8.63 -9.63 12.93
C ALA A 64 7.90 -8.45 12.27
N PHE A 65 7.68 -7.38 13.02
CA PHE A 65 6.92 -6.22 12.55
C PHE A 65 7.42 -4.91 13.16
N THR A 66 7.09 -3.80 12.54
CA THR A 66 7.31 -2.44 13.05
C THR A 66 5.98 -1.70 13.01
N PRO A 67 5.48 -1.16 14.16
CA PRO A 67 4.36 -0.24 14.16
C PRO A 67 4.68 1.02 13.37
N ILE A 68 3.71 1.54 12.62
CA ILE A 68 3.87 2.79 11.86
C ILE A 68 2.89 3.84 12.37
N PRO A 69 3.21 5.14 12.25
CA PRO A 69 2.29 6.21 12.61
C PRO A 69 1.01 6.15 11.82
N ASP A 70 -0.11 6.48 12.46
CA ASP A 70 -1.40 6.65 11.81
C ASP A 70 -1.33 7.80 10.81
N GLN A 71 -1.81 7.57 9.60
CA GLN A 71 -1.76 8.56 8.53
C GLN A 71 -3.04 8.56 7.70
N TYR A 72 -3.56 9.77 7.43
CA TYR A 72 -4.66 10.02 6.51
C TYR A 72 -4.11 10.66 5.25
N TYR A 73 -4.42 10.07 4.10
CA TYR A 73 -3.97 10.55 2.79
C TYR A 73 -5.09 11.28 2.03
N GLY A 74 -6.25 11.47 2.67
CA GLY A 74 -7.43 12.05 2.08
C GLY A 74 -8.28 11.07 1.27
N ALA A 75 -9.46 11.53 0.88
CA ALA A 75 -10.40 10.79 0.00
C ALA A 75 -10.64 9.32 0.39
N GLY A 76 -10.65 9.00 1.70
CA GLY A 76 -10.89 7.65 2.22
C GLY A 76 -9.67 6.72 2.19
N CYS A 77 -8.47 7.26 1.99
CA CYS A 77 -7.22 6.51 2.08
C CYS A 77 -6.52 6.76 3.41
N ALA A 78 -6.11 5.71 4.10
CA ALA A 78 -5.49 5.81 5.41
C ALA A 78 -4.67 4.56 5.76
N THR A 79 -3.71 4.73 6.67
CA THR A 79 -3.00 3.64 7.35
C THR A 79 -3.14 3.82 8.86
N ILE A 80 -4.30 3.43 9.40
CA ILE A 80 -4.64 3.58 10.80
C ILE A 80 -4.40 2.26 11.53
N ASN A 81 -3.86 2.32 12.76
CA ASN A 81 -3.49 1.13 13.53
C ASN A 81 -2.70 0.11 12.70
N SER A 82 -1.73 0.58 11.93
CA SER A 82 -1.04 -0.23 10.94
C SER A 82 0.37 -0.60 11.37
N VAL A 83 0.86 -1.70 10.80
CA VAL A 83 2.22 -2.20 10.99
C VAL A 83 2.86 -2.50 9.62
N LYS A 84 4.17 -2.57 9.59
CA LYS A 84 4.94 -3.14 8.49
C LYS A 84 5.43 -4.52 8.91
N LEU A 85 4.96 -5.57 8.25
CA LEU A 85 5.42 -6.93 8.47
C LEU A 85 6.71 -7.21 7.70
N ALA A 86 7.68 -7.87 8.34
CA ALA A 86 8.94 -8.30 7.72
C ALA A 86 9.02 -9.81 7.56
N ALA A 87 8.60 -10.56 8.60
CA ALA A 87 8.60 -12.02 8.59
C ALA A 87 7.51 -12.57 9.52
N LEU A 88 7.13 -13.82 9.29
CA LEU A 88 6.15 -14.56 10.09
C LEU A 88 6.74 -15.89 10.55
N SER A 89 6.17 -16.43 11.62
CA SER A 89 6.60 -17.72 12.17
C SER A 89 5.61 -18.83 11.84
N GLY A 90 6.14 -19.93 11.32
CA GLY A 90 5.48 -21.23 11.29
C GLY A 90 5.58 -21.98 12.62
N ASP A 91 5.35 -23.27 12.60
CA ASP A 91 5.51 -24.11 13.81
C ASP A 91 6.99 -24.32 14.19
N SER A 92 7.89 -24.41 13.22
CA SER A 92 9.31 -24.73 13.43
C SER A 92 10.30 -23.79 12.72
N ALA A 93 9.84 -22.89 11.88
CA ALA A 93 10.70 -21.99 11.10
C ALA A 93 10.04 -20.64 10.89
N THR A 94 10.84 -19.61 10.62
CA THR A 94 10.40 -18.28 10.18
C THR A 94 10.46 -18.23 8.67
N PHE A 95 9.50 -17.54 8.05
CA PHE A 95 9.46 -17.32 6.61
C PHE A 95 9.27 -15.83 6.28
N GLY A 96 9.91 -15.40 5.20
CA GLY A 96 9.90 -14.02 4.76
C GLY A 96 8.64 -13.64 3.99
N LEU A 97 8.45 -12.34 3.83
CA LEU A 97 7.40 -11.74 3.00
C LEU A 97 8.06 -10.88 1.94
N THR A 98 7.48 -10.85 0.73
CA THR A 98 7.93 -9.93 -0.32
C THR A 98 6.87 -8.89 -0.62
N ASN A 99 7.30 -7.69 -1.02
CA ASN A 99 6.42 -6.62 -1.50
C ASN A 99 5.28 -6.24 -0.52
N MET A 100 5.54 -6.38 0.80
CA MET A 100 4.56 -6.05 1.84
C MET A 100 4.64 -4.56 2.19
N GLY A 101 3.58 -3.82 1.92
CA GLY A 101 3.37 -2.45 2.38
C GLY A 101 2.78 -2.38 3.79
N PRO A 102 2.27 -1.20 4.20
CA PRO A 102 1.47 -1.06 5.41
C PRO A 102 0.27 -2.00 5.42
N VAL A 103 -0.05 -2.55 6.58
CA VAL A 103 -1.22 -3.40 6.81
C VAL A 103 -1.78 -3.13 8.20
N THR A 104 -3.11 -3.06 8.35
CA THR A 104 -3.71 -2.89 9.67
C THR A 104 -3.29 -4.01 10.60
N CYS A 105 -3.19 -3.73 11.90
CA CYS A 105 -2.74 -4.73 12.87
C CYS A 105 -3.68 -5.95 12.91
N ASP A 106 -5.01 -5.76 12.79
CA ASP A 106 -5.98 -6.87 12.71
C ASP A 106 -5.75 -7.74 11.47
N MET A 107 -5.53 -7.10 10.31
CA MET A 107 -5.20 -7.83 9.08
C MET A 107 -3.88 -8.60 9.23
N ALA A 108 -2.86 -8.00 9.85
CA ALA A 108 -1.56 -8.63 10.11
C ALA A 108 -1.69 -9.85 11.02
N ASP A 109 -2.49 -9.77 12.09
CA ASP A 109 -2.73 -10.88 13.02
C ASP A 109 -3.43 -12.05 12.34
N ARG A 110 -4.51 -11.78 11.57
CA ARG A 110 -5.20 -12.81 10.78
C ARG A 110 -4.28 -13.45 9.76
N PHE A 111 -3.47 -12.64 9.08
CA PHE A 111 -2.51 -13.10 8.08
C PHE A 111 -1.42 -13.99 8.70
N ALA A 112 -0.88 -13.61 9.85
CA ALA A 112 0.09 -14.43 10.59
C ALA A 112 -0.51 -15.78 11.01
N GLY A 113 -1.74 -15.77 11.52
CA GLY A 113 -2.47 -16.99 11.87
C GLY A 113 -2.74 -17.88 10.65
N TRP A 114 -3.16 -17.31 9.53
CA TRP A 114 -3.37 -18.06 8.28
C TRP A 114 -2.07 -18.62 7.71
N ALA A 115 -1.01 -17.82 7.68
CA ALA A 115 0.28 -18.23 7.17
C ALA A 115 0.85 -19.44 7.93
N ARG A 116 0.73 -19.45 9.27
CA ARG A 116 1.18 -20.56 10.09
C ARG A 116 0.29 -21.79 9.97
N PHE A 117 -1.01 -21.62 10.21
CA PHE A 117 -1.92 -22.76 10.40
C PHE A 117 -2.57 -23.24 9.09
N GLY A 118 -2.71 -22.34 8.11
CA GLY A 118 -3.32 -22.63 6.82
C GLY A 118 -2.30 -22.92 5.72
N VAL A 119 -1.19 -22.19 5.69
CA VAL A 119 -0.21 -22.28 4.59
C VAL A 119 0.96 -23.22 4.94
N ASP A 120 1.73 -22.91 5.99
CA ASP A 120 2.93 -23.70 6.32
C ASP A 120 2.60 -25.17 6.64
N ARG A 121 1.51 -25.42 7.38
CA ARG A 121 1.06 -26.78 7.67
C ARG A 121 0.61 -27.53 6.42
N ALA A 122 -0.14 -26.85 5.53
CA ALA A 122 -0.55 -27.46 4.26
C ALA A 122 0.65 -27.76 3.36
N ALA A 123 1.66 -26.87 3.32
CA ALA A 123 2.89 -27.11 2.57
C ALA A 123 3.64 -28.34 3.07
N ARG A 124 3.79 -28.50 4.38
CA ARG A 124 4.41 -29.71 4.99
C ARG A 124 3.63 -30.98 4.71
N GLN A 125 2.29 -30.93 4.85
CA GLN A 125 1.44 -32.09 4.72
C GLN A 125 1.28 -32.58 3.28
N VAL A 126 1.11 -31.64 2.35
CA VAL A 126 0.78 -31.97 0.95
C VAL A 126 2.01 -31.97 0.06
N LEU A 127 2.93 -31.07 0.30
CA LEU A 127 4.11 -30.89 -0.54
C LEU A 127 5.40 -31.47 0.09
N GLY A 128 5.34 -31.89 1.36
CA GLY A 128 6.49 -32.50 2.08
C GLY A 128 7.60 -31.52 2.40
N SER A 129 7.39 -30.21 2.25
CA SER A 129 8.42 -29.19 2.46
C SER A 129 7.85 -27.98 3.17
N PRO A 130 8.58 -27.41 4.17
CA PRO A 130 8.12 -26.22 4.87
C PRO A 130 8.16 -24.96 4.00
N LEU A 131 7.34 -23.97 4.38
CA LEU A 131 7.34 -22.65 3.78
C LEU A 131 8.60 -21.88 4.20
N VAL A 132 9.22 -21.15 3.26
CA VAL A 132 10.31 -20.19 3.52
C VAL A 132 9.95 -18.77 3.12
N LYS A 133 8.94 -18.58 2.26
CA LYS A 133 8.52 -17.25 1.82
C LYS A 133 7.09 -17.24 1.30
N ILE A 134 6.36 -16.16 1.58
CA ILE A 134 5.09 -15.82 0.92
C ILE A 134 5.36 -14.62 0.00
N GLU A 135 5.00 -14.76 -1.26
CA GLU A 135 5.10 -13.70 -2.26
C GLU A 135 3.77 -12.95 -2.34
N THR A 136 3.83 -11.63 -2.15
CA THR A 136 2.67 -10.75 -2.24
C THR A 136 2.78 -9.75 -3.38
N MET A 137 1.65 -9.23 -3.84
CA MET A 137 1.55 -8.15 -4.81
C MET A 137 1.28 -6.81 -4.14
N GLY A 138 1.27 -6.78 -2.80
CA GLY A 138 1.10 -5.59 -1.99
C GLY A 138 -0.07 -5.67 -1.02
N SER A 139 -0.14 -4.67 -0.13
CA SER A 139 -1.19 -4.56 0.90
C SER A 139 -1.87 -3.19 0.92
N TYR A 140 -1.15 -2.10 0.62
CA TYR A 140 -1.69 -0.75 0.59
C TYR A 140 -1.62 -0.16 -0.82
N ASN A 141 -2.76 0.37 -1.27
CA ASN A 141 -2.86 1.14 -2.51
C ASN A 141 -4.11 2.05 -2.45
N CYS A 142 -3.89 3.37 -2.51
CA CYS A 142 -4.97 4.34 -2.49
C CYS A 142 -5.71 4.36 -3.84
N ARG A 143 -6.65 3.45 -4.03
CA ARG A 143 -7.45 3.30 -5.24
C ARG A 143 -8.87 2.85 -4.96
N ASN A 144 -9.74 2.99 -5.94
CA ASN A 144 -11.08 2.39 -5.93
C ASN A 144 -11.02 0.91 -6.37
N VAL A 145 -12.06 0.19 -6.06
CA VAL A 145 -12.35 -1.10 -6.70
C VAL A 145 -12.55 -0.84 -8.19
N ALA A 146 -11.92 -1.66 -9.03
CA ALA A 146 -11.94 -1.47 -10.49
C ALA A 146 -13.38 -1.36 -11.02
N GLY A 147 -13.64 -0.32 -11.81
CA GLY A 147 -14.96 -0.04 -12.40
C GLY A 147 -16.01 0.50 -11.44
N THR A 148 -15.63 0.97 -10.24
CA THR A 148 -16.55 1.55 -9.24
C THR A 148 -15.99 2.80 -8.57
N ASP A 149 -16.85 3.58 -7.92
CA ASP A 149 -16.45 4.71 -7.06
C ASP A 149 -16.16 4.30 -5.61
N ARG A 150 -16.33 3.02 -5.27
CA ARG A 150 -16.11 2.50 -3.93
C ARG A 150 -14.62 2.28 -3.67
N ARG A 151 -14.12 2.75 -2.53
CA ARG A 151 -12.75 2.50 -2.09
C ARG A 151 -12.47 1.01 -1.92
N SER A 152 -11.33 0.57 -2.42
CA SER A 152 -10.80 -0.76 -2.17
C SER A 152 -10.35 -0.88 -0.71
N ALA A 153 -10.40 -2.08 -0.13
CA ALA A 153 -9.85 -2.36 1.19
C ALA A 153 -8.33 -2.09 1.26
N HIS A 154 -7.61 -2.17 0.16
CA HIS A 154 -6.22 -1.74 0.05
C HIS A 154 -6.02 -0.26 0.39
N ALA A 155 -7.00 0.61 0.12
CA ALA A 155 -6.92 2.04 0.44
C ALA A 155 -6.89 2.33 1.95
N GLN A 156 -7.25 1.35 2.76
CA GLN A 156 -7.23 1.40 4.23
C GLN A 156 -6.23 0.39 4.82
N ALA A 157 -5.27 -0.10 4.03
CA ALA A 157 -4.30 -1.13 4.43
C ALA A 157 -4.96 -2.41 5.01
N ASN A 158 -6.19 -2.72 4.60
CA ASN A 158 -6.99 -3.81 5.16
C ASN A 158 -7.15 -5.01 4.20
N ALA A 159 -6.23 -5.13 3.24
CA ALA A 159 -6.17 -6.24 2.29
C ALA A 159 -4.72 -6.62 1.97
N ILE A 160 -4.52 -7.86 1.53
CA ILE A 160 -3.24 -8.38 1.03
C ILE A 160 -3.53 -9.21 -0.23
N ASP A 161 -2.72 -9.01 -1.28
CA ASP A 161 -2.75 -9.82 -2.48
C ASP A 161 -1.59 -10.82 -2.45
N VAL A 162 -1.89 -12.13 -2.38
CA VAL A 162 -0.90 -13.21 -2.29
C VAL A 162 -0.77 -13.93 -3.63
N SER A 163 0.40 -13.87 -4.24
CA SER A 163 0.66 -14.44 -5.57
C SER A 163 1.37 -15.78 -5.57
N GLY A 164 2.08 -16.15 -4.48
CA GLY A 164 2.84 -17.38 -4.47
C GLY A 164 3.51 -17.73 -3.14
N PHE A 165 4.12 -18.89 -3.13
CA PHE A 165 4.75 -19.52 -1.97
C PHE A 165 6.07 -20.18 -2.40
N VAL A 166 7.12 -19.95 -1.63
CA VAL A 166 8.43 -20.59 -1.85
C VAL A 166 8.69 -21.58 -0.71
N LEU A 167 9.08 -22.79 -1.06
CA LEU A 167 9.34 -23.89 -0.14
C LEU A 167 10.84 -24.05 0.14
N ALA A 168 11.20 -24.71 1.21
CA ALA A 168 12.58 -24.95 1.59
C ALA A 168 13.36 -25.83 0.60
N ASP A 169 12.68 -26.68 -0.16
CA ASP A 169 13.27 -27.48 -1.23
C ASP A 169 13.47 -26.71 -2.57
N GLY A 170 13.21 -25.41 -2.56
CA GLY A 170 13.40 -24.53 -3.72
C GLY A 170 12.19 -24.42 -4.65
N ARG A 171 11.16 -25.25 -4.48
CA ARG A 171 9.94 -25.13 -5.30
C ARG A 171 9.23 -23.80 -5.04
N ARG A 172 8.77 -23.19 -6.13
CA ARG A 172 7.95 -21.97 -6.11
C ARG A 172 6.56 -22.29 -6.65
N ILE A 173 5.55 -22.21 -5.80
CA ILE A 173 4.15 -22.48 -6.13
C ILE A 173 3.45 -21.15 -6.30
N THR A 174 2.96 -20.84 -7.51
CA THR A 174 2.26 -19.59 -7.80
C THR A 174 0.78 -19.83 -8.07
N VAL A 175 -0.06 -18.87 -7.70
CA VAL A 175 -1.48 -18.93 -8.00
C VAL A 175 -1.69 -19.00 -9.51
N LEU A 176 -1.00 -18.14 -10.29
CA LEU A 176 -1.13 -18.10 -11.75
C LEU A 176 -0.73 -19.42 -12.41
N GLY A 177 0.42 -19.96 -12.03
CA GLY A 177 1.01 -21.11 -12.73
C GLY A 177 0.48 -22.46 -12.25
N ASN A 178 0.14 -22.58 -10.96
CA ASN A 178 -0.12 -23.88 -10.36
C ASN A 178 -1.61 -24.12 -9.99
N TRP A 179 -2.48 -23.09 -10.10
CA TRP A 179 -3.90 -23.26 -9.79
C TRP A 179 -4.59 -24.31 -10.68
N THR A 180 -4.31 -24.32 -11.97
CA THR A 180 -4.83 -25.27 -12.96
C THR A 180 -3.77 -26.17 -13.56
N GLN A 181 -2.55 -25.66 -13.80
CA GLN A 181 -1.47 -26.33 -14.51
C GLN A 181 -0.45 -27.03 -13.59
N GLY A 182 -0.55 -26.84 -12.28
CA GLY A 182 0.33 -27.51 -11.31
C GLY A 182 0.12 -29.01 -11.24
N THR A 183 1.04 -29.72 -10.58
CA THR A 183 0.87 -31.13 -10.22
C THR A 183 -0.38 -31.31 -9.34
N PRO A 184 -0.92 -32.53 -9.22
CA PRO A 184 -2.06 -32.78 -8.33
C PRO A 184 -1.83 -32.27 -6.90
N ALA A 185 -0.63 -32.47 -6.35
CA ALA A 185 -0.29 -32.00 -4.99
C ALA A 185 -0.24 -30.46 -4.90
N GLU A 186 0.32 -29.77 -5.89
CA GLU A 186 0.36 -28.30 -5.92
C GLU A 186 -1.06 -27.70 -6.02
N ARG A 187 -1.91 -28.26 -6.88
CA ARG A 187 -3.31 -27.85 -6.96
C ARG A 187 -4.05 -28.09 -5.66
N GLN A 188 -3.86 -29.26 -5.04
CA GLN A 188 -4.44 -29.58 -3.73
C GLN A 188 -3.97 -28.59 -2.66
N PHE A 189 -2.68 -28.28 -2.59
CA PHE A 189 -2.12 -27.30 -1.68
C PHE A 189 -2.82 -25.93 -1.84
N LEU A 190 -2.89 -25.39 -3.06
CA LEU A 190 -3.52 -24.11 -3.32
C LEU A 190 -5.02 -24.10 -2.94
N ARG A 191 -5.75 -25.19 -3.18
CA ARG A 191 -7.16 -25.31 -2.76
C ARG A 191 -7.31 -25.31 -1.23
N LEU A 192 -6.45 -26.02 -0.51
CA LEU A 192 -6.44 -26.03 0.95
C LEU A 192 -6.10 -24.65 1.53
N VAL A 193 -5.12 -23.98 0.94
CA VAL A 193 -4.72 -22.62 1.31
C VAL A 193 -5.87 -21.64 1.12
N ALA A 194 -6.58 -21.67 -0.03
CA ALA A 194 -7.74 -20.84 -0.29
C ALA A 194 -8.89 -21.15 0.70
N THR A 195 -9.22 -22.43 0.91
CA THR A 195 -10.26 -22.85 1.88
C THR A 195 -9.92 -22.40 3.31
N SER A 196 -8.65 -22.47 3.68
CA SER A 196 -8.17 -21.98 5.00
C SER A 196 -8.29 -20.46 5.12
N ALA A 197 -8.05 -19.72 4.03
CA ALA A 197 -8.25 -18.27 3.99
C ALA A 197 -9.71 -17.90 4.25
N CYS A 198 -10.66 -18.60 3.60
CA CYS A 198 -12.10 -18.37 3.78
C CYS A 198 -12.60 -18.53 5.22
N LYS A 199 -11.88 -19.27 6.05
CA LYS A 199 -12.20 -19.45 7.48
C LYS A 199 -11.68 -18.32 8.38
N ARG A 200 -10.81 -17.44 7.87
CA ARG A 200 -10.09 -16.44 8.67
C ARG A 200 -10.32 -15.00 8.23
N PHE A 201 -10.58 -14.81 6.95
CA PHE A 201 -10.79 -13.50 6.37
C PHE A 201 -12.27 -13.26 6.06
N GLY A 202 -12.68 -11.99 6.07
CA GLY A 202 -14.05 -11.62 5.75
C GLY A 202 -14.34 -11.71 4.25
N THR A 203 -13.33 -11.38 3.42
CA THR A 203 -13.44 -11.52 1.97
C THR A 203 -12.20 -12.27 1.44
N VAL A 204 -12.43 -13.25 0.58
CA VAL A 204 -11.38 -13.96 -0.16
C VAL A 204 -11.80 -14.06 -1.62
N LEU A 205 -10.99 -13.51 -2.52
CA LEU A 205 -11.19 -13.60 -3.97
C LEU A 205 -9.99 -14.31 -4.59
N GLY A 206 -10.25 -15.26 -5.44
CA GLY A 206 -9.21 -16.06 -6.09
C GLY A 206 -9.49 -16.25 -7.58
N PRO A 207 -8.78 -17.18 -8.22
CA PRO A 207 -8.87 -17.41 -9.67
C PRO A 207 -10.27 -17.78 -10.19
N GLU A 208 -11.15 -18.26 -9.32
CA GLU A 208 -12.53 -18.65 -9.68
C GLU A 208 -13.51 -17.49 -9.59
N TYR A 209 -13.08 -16.33 -9.02
CA TYR A 209 -13.94 -15.18 -8.89
C TYR A 209 -14.09 -14.40 -10.20
N ASN A 210 -12.97 -13.94 -10.76
CA ASN A 210 -12.94 -13.21 -12.03
C ASN A 210 -11.50 -13.14 -12.61
N PRO A 211 -11.34 -12.72 -13.88
CA PRO A 211 -10.03 -12.66 -14.53
C PRO A 211 -9.01 -11.75 -13.84
N ALA A 212 -9.44 -10.72 -13.09
CA ALA A 212 -8.53 -9.83 -12.37
C ALA A 212 -7.82 -10.54 -11.21
N HIS A 213 -8.41 -11.60 -10.65
CA HIS A 213 -7.85 -12.39 -9.55
C HIS A 213 -7.21 -13.71 -9.99
N ARG A 214 -7.01 -13.93 -11.32
CA ARG A 214 -6.45 -15.18 -11.84
C ARG A 214 -5.05 -15.53 -11.33
N ASN A 215 -4.30 -14.55 -10.82
CA ASN A 215 -2.89 -14.67 -10.46
C ASN A 215 -2.59 -14.47 -8.97
N HIS A 216 -3.61 -14.29 -8.14
CA HIS A 216 -3.43 -14.07 -6.70
C HIS A 216 -4.69 -14.44 -5.89
N PHE A 217 -4.51 -14.59 -4.59
CA PHE A 217 -5.57 -14.54 -3.60
C PHE A 217 -5.61 -13.15 -3.01
N HIS A 218 -6.71 -12.44 -3.21
CA HIS A 218 -7.01 -11.20 -2.50
C HIS A 218 -7.71 -11.55 -1.20
N VAL A 219 -7.18 -11.12 -0.07
CA VAL A 219 -7.76 -11.39 1.25
C VAL A 219 -7.97 -10.09 2.03
N GLU A 220 -9.16 -9.94 2.69
CA GLU A 220 -9.53 -8.77 3.49
C GLU A 220 -9.92 -9.19 4.91
N ALA A 221 -9.51 -8.40 5.93
CA ALA A 221 -9.90 -8.67 7.31
C ALA A 221 -11.38 -8.32 7.59
N SER A 222 -11.90 -7.29 6.91
CA SER A 222 -13.28 -6.81 7.04
C SER A 222 -14.19 -7.39 5.97
N GLY A 223 -15.48 -7.22 6.18
CA GLY A 223 -16.53 -7.62 5.26
C GLY A 223 -17.40 -8.74 5.81
N ASN A 224 -18.49 -9.03 5.09
CA ASN A 224 -19.28 -10.22 5.31
C ASN A 224 -18.56 -11.42 4.69
N ALA A 225 -18.73 -12.60 5.25
CA ALA A 225 -18.08 -13.81 4.75
C ALA A 225 -18.38 -14.03 3.25
N PHE A 226 -17.44 -13.67 2.42
CA PHE A 226 -17.51 -13.81 0.96
C PHE A 226 -16.25 -14.52 0.44
N CYS A 227 -16.43 -15.68 -0.14
CA CYS A 227 -15.34 -16.53 -0.61
C CYS A 227 -15.63 -17.06 -2.01
N ARG A 228 -14.77 -16.70 -2.99
CA ARG A 228 -14.89 -17.10 -4.40
C ARG A 228 -13.51 -17.33 -5.03
#